data_de0c4fa5448e002a78e17102978cdfbc
#
_entry.id   de0c4fa5448e002a78e17102978cdfbc
#
_cell.length_a   1.000
_cell.length_b   1.000
_cell.length_c   1.000
_cell.angle_alpha   90.00
_cell.angle_beta   90.00
_cell.angle_gamma   90.00
#
_symmetry.space_group_name_H-M   'P 1'
#
loop_
_entity.id
_entity.type
_entity.pdbx_description
1 polymer ?
#
loop_
_entity_poly.entity_id
_entity_poly.type
_entity_poly.pdbx_seq_one_letter_code
_entity_poly.pdbx_strand_id
1 'polypeptide(L)'
;MTPDPLTLSPEVSLMEALQIMRLRRIRRIPIVAGGRLVGLLTEGDLKRAEPSTLSDTQEHFTAVMEGTQITQIMTKNLVTTTPDTTLLEVARTLRENKYGALPVLEGEKLVGILTDNDLIGALVKLLERET
;
A
#
# COMPACT_ATOMS: atom_id res chain seq x y z
N MET A 1 13.90 3.33 -0.02
CA MET A 1 12.67 2.78 -0.62
C MET A 1 12.82 1.32 -0.94
N THR A 2 11.72 0.63 -1.06
CA THR A 2 11.72 -0.74 -1.56
C THR A 2 11.62 -0.69 -3.09
N PRO A 3 12.64 -1.13 -3.82
CA PRO A 3 12.60 -1.18 -5.28
C PRO A 3 11.76 -2.36 -5.74
N ASP A 4 11.19 -2.24 -6.94
CA ASP A 4 10.38 -3.29 -7.56
C ASP A 4 9.39 -3.92 -6.59
N PRO A 5 8.47 -3.12 -5.99
CA PRO A 5 7.56 -3.65 -4.99
C PRO A 5 6.60 -4.67 -5.60
N LEU A 6 6.11 -5.58 -4.75
CA LEU A 6 5.03 -6.47 -5.14
C LEU A 6 3.81 -5.63 -5.55
N THR A 7 3.21 -5.94 -6.69
CA THR A 7 2.01 -5.28 -7.16
C THR A 7 0.90 -6.30 -7.40
N LEU A 8 -0.34 -5.83 -7.40
CA LEU A 8 -1.48 -6.66 -7.76
C LEU A 8 -2.29 -5.96 -8.85
N SER A 9 -3.04 -6.74 -9.62
CA SER A 9 -3.97 -6.20 -10.59
C SER A 9 -5.31 -5.83 -9.92
N PRO A 10 -6.10 -4.91 -10.52
CA PRO A 10 -7.35 -4.45 -9.89
C PRO A 10 -8.41 -5.53 -9.70
N GLU A 11 -8.33 -6.62 -10.47
CA GLU A 11 -9.33 -7.68 -10.46
C GLU A 11 -9.11 -8.72 -9.36
N VAL A 12 -8.00 -8.65 -8.64
CA VAL A 12 -7.71 -9.59 -7.54
C VAL A 12 -8.79 -9.47 -6.46
N SER A 13 -9.19 -10.61 -5.88
CA SER A 13 -10.21 -10.63 -4.83
C SER A 13 -9.65 -10.16 -3.48
N LEU A 14 -10.55 -9.73 -2.60
CA LEU A 14 -10.18 -9.38 -1.22
C LEU A 14 -9.50 -10.55 -0.52
N MET A 15 -10.01 -11.77 -0.72
CA MET A 15 -9.44 -12.96 -0.09
C MET A 15 -8.00 -13.18 -0.50
N GLU A 16 -7.72 -13.12 -1.79
CA GLU A 16 -6.36 -13.30 -2.30
C GLU A 16 -5.42 -12.21 -1.79
N ALA A 17 -5.87 -10.97 -1.81
CA ALA A 17 -5.07 -9.84 -1.31
C ALA A 17 -4.75 -9.99 0.18
N LEU A 18 -5.74 -10.39 0.99
CA LEU A 18 -5.54 -10.63 2.41
C LEU A 18 -4.52 -11.72 2.67
N GLN A 19 -4.60 -12.82 1.93
CA GLN A 19 -3.66 -13.93 2.04
C GLN A 19 -2.24 -13.48 1.70
N ILE A 20 -2.07 -12.68 0.65
CA ILE A 20 -0.77 -12.16 0.23
C ILE A 20 -0.19 -11.24 1.29
N MET A 21 -0.99 -10.32 1.83
CA MET A 21 -0.54 -9.41 2.88
C MET A 21 -0.05 -10.17 4.12
N ARG A 22 -0.80 -11.19 4.53
CA ARG A 22 -0.43 -12.03 5.68
C ARG A 22 0.82 -12.85 5.43
N LEU A 23 0.87 -13.50 4.27
CA LEU A 23 1.99 -14.37 3.92
C LEU A 23 3.30 -13.58 3.76
N ARG A 24 3.22 -12.43 3.12
CA ARG A 24 4.39 -11.58 2.86
C ARG A 24 4.67 -10.58 3.97
N ARG A 25 3.79 -10.45 4.96
CA ARG A 25 3.90 -9.49 6.07
C ARG A 25 4.05 -8.06 5.56
N ILE A 26 3.26 -7.71 4.57
CA ILE A 26 3.22 -6.36 4.00
C ILE A 26 1.85 -5.74 4.25
N ARG A 27 1.83 -4.43 4.41
CA ARG A 27 0.62 -3.68 4.78
C ARG A 27 0.09 -2.81 3.66
N ARG A 28 0.85 -2.65 2.61
CA ARG A 28 0.52 -1.77 1.49
C ARG A 28 1.00 -2.40 0.21
N ILE A 29 0.11 -2.45 -0.78
CA ILE A 29 0.41 -3.04 -2.08
C ILE A 29 -0.03 -2.08 -3.18
N PRO A 30 0.88 -1.61 -4.03
CA PRO A 30 0.51 -0.83 -5.19
C PRO A 30 -0.30 -1.68 -6.17
N ILE A 31 -1.36 -1.08 -6.74
CA ILE A 31 -2.22 -1.73 -7.71
C ILE A 31 -1.91 -1.16 -9.08
N VAL A 32 -1.59 -2.04 -10.02
CA VAL A 32 -1.12 -1.67 -11.35
C VAL A 32 -2.00 -2.32 -12.41
N ALA A 33 -2.42 -1.54 -13.39
CA ALA A 33 -3.17 -2.02 -14.55
C ALA A 33 -2.54 -1.45 -15.81
N GLY A 34 -2.23 -2.32 -16.78
CA GLY A 34 -1.63 -1.87 -18.03
C GLY A 34 -0.31 -1.13 -17.85
N GLY A 35 0.50 -1.50 -16.85
CA GLY A 35 1.77 -0.87 -16.58
C GLY A 35 1.68 0.46 -15.81
N ARG A 36 0.47 0.88 -15.42
CA ARG A 36 0.24 2.14 -14.71
C ARG A 36 -0.28 1.93 -13.31
N LEU A 37 0.18 2.74 -12.38
CA LEU A 37 -0.33 2.77 -11.02
C LEU A 37 -1.77 3.29 -11.02
N VAL A 38 -2.72 2.49 -10.51
CA VAL A 38 -4.14 2.86 -10.46
C VAL A 38 -4.67 2.98 -9.03
N GLY A 39 -3.94 2.48 -8.06
CA GLY A 39 -4.37 2.56 -6.67
C GLY A 39 -3.34 2.02 -5.70
N LEU A 40 -3.66 2.13 -4.43
CA LEU A 40 -2.89 1.56 -3.35
C LEU A 40 -3.85 0.81 -2.43
N LEU A 41 -3.55 -0.46 -2.18
CA LEU A 41 -4.31 -1.26 -1.24
C LEU A 41 -3.59 -1.26 0.10
N THR A 42 -4.29 -0.84 1.16
CA THR A 42 -3.73 -0.82 2.51
C THR A 42 -4.42 -1.85 3.39
N GLU A 43 -3.75 -2.21 4.48
CA GLU A 43 -4.36 -3.08 5.51
C GLU A 43 -5.66 -2.46 6.04
N GLY A 44 -5.68 -1.12 6.20
CA GLY A 44 -6.88 -0.41 6.62
C GLY A 44 -8.04 -0.56 5.64
N ASP A 45 -7.76 -0.53 4.33
CA ASP A 45 -8.78 -0.75 3.30
C ASP A 45 -9.42 -2.13 3.46
N LEU A 46 -8.59 -3.16 3.66
CA LEU A 46 -9.09 -4.53 3.85
C LEU A 46 -9.91 -4.66 5.12
N LYS A 47 -9.46 -4.09 6.23
CA LYS A 47 -10.20 -4.15 7.49
C LYS A 47 -11.57 -3.51 7.39
N ARG A 48 -11.68 -2.38 6.71
CA ARG A 48 -12.97 -1.71 6.51
C ARG A 48 -13.92 -2.50 5.62
N ALA A 49 -13.36 -3.30 4.71
CA ALA A 49 -14.15 -4.09 3.75
C ALA A 49 -14.57 -5.45 4.29
N GLU A 50 -13.89 -5.97 5.32
CA GLU A 50 -14.22 -7.27 5.88
C GLU A 50 -15.61 -7.26 6.51
N PRO A 51 -16.47 -8.28 6.20
CA PRO A 51 -17.74 -8.42 6.89
C PRO A 51 -17.54 -8.70 8.38
N SER A 52 -18.52 -8.28 9.20
CA SER A 52 -18.48 -8.55 10.64
C SER A 52 -18.61 -10.05 10.91
N THR A 53 -17.67 -10.60 11.68
CA THR A 53 -17.72 -12.00 12.08
C THR A 53 -18.76 -12.26 13.18
N LEU A 54 -19.26 -11.20 13.82
CA LEU A 54 -20.26 -11.32 14.89
C LEU A 54 -21.68 -11.49 14.37
N SER A 55 -21.97 -10.94 13.20
CA SER A 55 -23.31 -10.93 12.61
C SER A 55 -23.43 -11.72 11.33
N ASP A 56 -22.32 -12.13 10.71
CA ASP A 56 -22.31 -12.82 9.43
C ASP A 56 -21.96 -14.30 9.57
N THR A 57 -22.52 -15.12 8.67
CA THR A 57 -22.14 -16.52 8.58
C THR A 57 -20.79 -16.66 7.89
N GLN A 58 -20.15 -17.81 8.09
CA GLN A 58 -18.91 -18.16 7.40
C GLN A 58 -19.11 -18.13 5.87
N GLU A 59 -20.25 -18.61 5.40
CA GLU A 59 -20.56 -18.62 3.97
C GLU A 59 -20.68 -17.21 3.39
N HIS A 60 -21.33 -16.31 4.13
CA HIS A 60 -21.46 -14.92 3.71
C HIS A 60 -20.10 -14.22 3.69
N PHE A 61 -19.28 -14.43 4.72
CA PHE A 61 -17.94 -13.90 4.79
C PHE A 61 -17.12 -14.34 3.57
N THR A 62 -17.11 -15.64 3.26
CA THR A 62 -16.38 -16.19 2.14
C THR A 62 -16.87 -15.63 0.81
N ALA A 63 -18.21 -15.54 0.65
CA ALA A 63 -18.79 -15.00 -0.58
C ALA A 63 -18.36 -13.55 -0.83
N VAL A 64 -18.36 -12.71 0.21
CA VAL A 64 -17.91 -11.32 0.09
C VAL A 64 -16.41 -11.25 -0.22
N MET A 65 -15.60 -12.00 0.51
CA MET A 65 -14.15 -11.94 0.36
C MET A 65 -13.68 -12.48 -1.01
N GLU A 66 -14.34 -13.49 -1.52
CA GLU A 66 -14.00 -14.05 -2.85
C GLU A 66 -14.65 -13.30 -4.00
N GLY A 67 -15.81 -12.68 -3.76
CA GLY A 67 -16.61 -12.02 -4.79
C GLY A 67 -16.32 -10.54 -4.97
N THR A 68 -15.57 -9.92 -4.07
CA THR A 68 -15.25 -8.49 -4.15
C THR A 68 -13.83 -8.29 -4.68
N GLN A 69 -13.69 -7.48 -5.73
CA GLN A 69 -12.39 -7.14 -6.29
C GLN A 69 -11.77 -5.96 -5.53
N ILE A 70 -10.45 -5.95 -5.42
CA ILE A 70 -9.74 -4.89 -4.68
C ILE A 70 -9.93 -3.50 -5.29
N THR A 71 -10.21 -3.41 -6.59
CA THR A 71 -10.50 -2.14 -7.24
C THR A 71 -11.67 -1.38 -6.60
N GLN A 72 -12.59 -2.10 -5.94
CA GLN A 72 -13.76 -1.51 -5.31
C GLN A 72 -13.44 -0.85 -3.97
N ILE A 73 -12.32 -1.21 -3.35
CA ILE A 73 -11.97 -0.75 -2.00
C ILE A 73 -10.64 -0.03 -1.90
N MET A 74 -9.78 -0.14 -2.91
CA MET A 74 -8.45 0.46 -2.88
C MET A 74 -8.50 1.98 -2.82
N THR A 75 -7.45 2.58 -2.29
CA THR A 75 -7.27 4.03 -2.28
C THR A 75 -6.86 4.48 -3.69
N LYS A 76 -7.59 5.43 -4.27
CA LYS A 76 -7.41 5.85 -5.68
C LYS A 76 -6.72 7.21 -5.84
N ASN A 77 -7.01 8.16 -4.97
CA ASN A 77 -6.42 9.50 -5.05
C ASN A 77 -5.07 9.51 -4.36
N LEU A 78 -4.06 9.01 -5.05
CA LEU A 78 -2.74 8.81 -4.48
C LEU A 78 -1.87 10.05 -4.58
N VAL A 79 -1.12 10.32 -3.51
CA VAL A 79 0.03 11.19 -3.55
C VAL A 79 1.22 10.31 -3.92
N THR A 80 1.97 10.73 -4.94
CA THR A 80 3.15 10.01 -5.41
C THR A 80 4.38 10.90 -5.33
N THR A 81 5.55 10.31 -5.49
CA THR A 81 6.81 11.06 -5.52
C THR A 81 7.69 10.52 -6.63
N THR A 82 8.85 11.14 -6.82
CA THR A 82 9.82 10.73 -7.83
C THR A 82 11.16 10.39 -7.16
N PRO A 83 12.07 9.69 -7.85
CA PRO A 83 13.39 9.38 -7.28
C PRO A 83 14.22 10.61 -6.93
N ASP A 84 13.92 11.76 -7.57
CA ASP A 84 14.68 13.01 -7.36
C ASP A 84 14.17 13.85 -6.20
N THR A 85 13.04 13.48 -5.60
CA THR A 85 12.44 14.23 -4.51
C THR A 85 13.34 14.16 -3.27
N THR A 86 13.53 15.31 -2.61
CA THR A 86 14.38 15.35 -1.42
C THR A 86 13.75 14.61 -0.25
N LEU A 87 14.59 14.14 0.67
CA LEU A 87 14.13 13.46 1.87
C LEU A 87 13.20 14.36 2.71
N LEU A 88 13.51 15.65 2.77
CA LEU A 88 12.67 16.60 3.50
C LEU A 88 11.25 16.69 2.90
N GLU A 89 11.15 16.77 1.57
CA GLU A 89 9.86 16.83 0.89
C GLU A 89 9.08 15.53 1.09
N VAL A 90 9.76 14.39 0.99
CA VAL A 90 9.14 13.07 1.26
C VAL A 90 8.63 13.01 2.68
N ALA A 91 9.43 13.45 3.65
CA ALA A 91 9.04 13.43 5.07
C ALA A 91 7.81 14.29 5.32
N ARG A 92 7.75 15.50 4.74
CA ARG A 92 6.59 16.38 4.87
C ARG A 92 5.34 15.75 4.27
N THR A 93 5.46 15.15 3.10
CA THR A 93 4.35 14.50 2.42
C THR A 93 3.83 13.31 3.21
N LEU A 94 4.73 12.46 3.72
CA LEU A 94 4.34 11.31 4.54
C LEU A 94 3.70 11.72 5.85
N ARG A 95 4.15 12.83 6.45
CA ARG A 95 3.53 13.34 7.67
C ARG A 95 2.05 13.73 7.46
N GLU A 96 1.73 14.23 6.28
CA GLU A 96 0.37 14.64 5.91
C GLU A 96 -0.46 13.49 5.36
N ASN A 97 0.19 12.44 4.90
CA ASN A 97 -0.43 11.31 4.21
C ASN A 97 -0.94 10.27 5.22
N LYS A 98 -2.23 9.93 5.10
CA LYS A 98 -2.91 9.04 6.06
C LYS A 98 -2.53 7.57 5.93
N TYR A 99 -2.03 7.14 4.79
CA TYR A 99 -1.70 5.72 4.57
C TYR A 99 -0.21 5.41 4.73
N GLY A 100 0.59 6.40 5.11
CA GLY A 100 1.99 6.19 5.49
C GLY A 100 2.89 5.64 4.41
N ALA A 101 2.55 5.86 3.14
CA ALA A 101 3.31 5.33 2.01
C ALA A 101 3.19 6.24 0.80
N LEU A 102 4.27 6.31 0.03
CA LEU A 102 4.33 7.05 -1.23
C LEU A 102 4.85 6.13 -2.32
N PRO A 103 4.04 5.82 -3.33
CA PRO A 103 4.57 5.20 -4.54
C PRO A 103 5.57 6.13 -5.22
N VAL A 104 6.67 5.57 -5.69
CA VAL A 104 7.72 6.31 -6.39
C VAL A 104 7.61 6.02 -7.88
N LEU A 105 7.36 7.07 -8.65
CA LEU A 105 7.17 6.97 -10.10
C LEU A 105 8.33 7.62 -10.84
N GLU A 106 8.76 6.97 -11.91
CA GLU A 106 9.65 7.56 -12.89
C GLU A 106 8.87 7.64 -14.20
N GLY A 107 8.41 8.87 -14.52
CA GLY A 107 7.38 9.03 -15.53
C GLY A 107 6.08 8.39 -15.04
N GLU A 108 5.55 7.42 -15.80
CA GLU A 108 4.36 6.66 -15.41
C GLU A 108 4.70 5.31 -14.79
N LYS A 109 5.98 4.97 -14.74
CA LYS A 109 6.44 3.66 -14.26
C LYS A 109 6.64 3.67 -12.75
N LEU A 110 6.04 2.70 -12.06
CA LEU A 110 6.29 2.48 -10.64
C LEU A 110 7.67 1.86 -10.46
N VAL A 111 8.55 2.55 -9.75
CA VAL A 111 9.93 2.08 -9.50
C VAL A 111 10.18 1.72 -8.06
N GLY A 112 9.30 2.09 -7.14
CA GLY A 112 9.49 1.76 -5.74
C GLY A 112 8.32 2.24 -4.89
N ILE A 113 8.43 1.98 -3.59
CA ILE A 113 7.52 2.49 -2.59
C ILE A 113 8.31 2.98 -1.38
N LEU A 114 7.97 4.17 -0.88
CA LEU A 114 8.52 4.72 0.34
C LEU A 114 7.48 4.68 1.43
N THR A 115 7.89 4.26 2.61
CA THR A 115 6.98 4.17 3.76
C THR A 115 7.52 5.00 4.92
N ASP A 116 6.67 5.23 5.92
CA ASP A 116 7.06 5.88 7.17
C ASP A 116 8.19 5.10 7.86
N ASN A 117 8.21 3.78 7.76
CA ASN A 117 9.28 2.96 8.32
C ASN A 117 10.63 3.23 7.63
N ASP A 118 10.62 3.49 6.32
CA ASP A 118 11.85 3.87 5.60
C ASP A 118 12.42 5.18 6.14
N LEU A 119 11.56 6.15 6.47
CA LEU A 119 11.99 7.42 7.05
C LEU A 119 12.56 7.25 8.46
N ILE A 120 11.94 6.40 9.25
CA ILE A 120 12.43 6.09 10.60
C ILE A 120 13.83 5.48 10.49
N GLY A 121 14.03 4.56 9.54
CA GLY A 121 15.33 3.97 9.28
C GLY A 121 16.39 5.02 8.90
N ALA A 122 16.01 5.97 8.04
CA ALA A 122 16.91 7.07 7.66
C ALA A 122 17.26 7.95 8.85
N LEU A 123 16.27 8.25 9.71
CA LEU A 123 16.47 9.04 10.92
C LEU A 123 17.43 8.34 11.88
N VAL A 124 17.29 7.05 12.08
CA VAL A 124 18.20 6.27 12.93
C VAL A 124 19.65 6.41 12.44
N LYS A 125 19.88 6.28 11.14
CA LYS A 125 21.21 6.43 10.56
C LYS A 125 21.79 7.82 10.77
N LEU A 126 20.97 8.85 10.64
CA LEU A 126 21.41 10.24 10.88
C LEU A 126 21.80 10.44 12.34
N LEU A 127 21.01 9.95 13.27
CA LEU A 127 21.26 10.08 14.70
C LEU A 127 22.50 9.29 15.13
N GLU A 128 22.75 8.14 14.55
CA GLU A 128 23.95 7.36 14.81
C GLU A 128 25.24 8.09 14.41
N ARG A 129 25.18 8.91 13.34
CA ARG A 129 26.32 9.72 12.90
C ARG A 129 26.66 10.84 13.88
N GLU A 130 25.66 11.31 14.64
CA GLU A 130 25.83 12.40 15.59
C GLU A 130 26.33 11.93 16.95
N THR A 131 26.29 10.63 17.20
CA THR A 131 26.81 10.03 18.41
C THR A 131 28.14 9.31 18.14
#